data_c8ccdd14ea31724eb1c767ee4f388e5f
#
_entry.id   c8ccdd14ea31724eb1c767ee4f388e5f
#
_cell.length_a   1.000
_cell.length_b   1.000
_cell.length_c   1.000
_cell.angle_alpha   90.00
_cell.angle_beta   90.00
_cell.angle_gamma   90.00
#
_symmetry.space_group_name_H-M   'P 1'
#
loop_
_entity.id
_entity.type
_entity.pdbx_description
1 polymer ?
#
loop_
_entity_poly.entity_id
_entity_poly.type
_entity_poly.pdbx_seq_one_letter_code
_entity_poly.pdbx_strand_id
1 'polypeptide(L)'
;MTADDVASIERAATDYIEAWLTGDADRMADCLHPDLTKRSIENDAISGRPSVDAMTHRDMVEATRAGRGMQLPRGYEVTIEDTFRNIATARVDSARYVDYLHIARFEDRWRIVSVLWEPQERE
;
A
#
# COMPACT_ATOMS: atom_id res chain seq x y z
N MET A 1 16.42 -9.95 12.33
CA MET A 1 15.22 -10.24 11.53
C MET A 1 14.95 -11.73 11.60
N THR A 2 13.81 -12.11 12.12
CA THR A 2 13.41 -13.50 12.24
C THR A 2 12.53 -13.91 11.07
N ALA A 3 12.29 -15.22 10.91
CA ALA A 3 11.35 -15.72 9.93
C ALA A 3 9.94 -15.22 10.21
N ASP A 4 9.58 -15.07 11.49
CA ASP A 4 8.27 -14.53 11.86
C ASP A 4 8.14 -13.06 11.47
N ASP A 5 9.21 -12.29 11.57
CA ASP A 5 9.22 -10.90 11.12
C ASP A 5 8.98 -10.81 9.62
N VAL A 6 9.69 -11.65 8.85
CA VAL A 6 9.55 -11.66 7.40
C VAL A 6 8.11 -12.03 7.02
N ALA A 7 7.55 -13.05 7.67
CA ALA A 7 6.15 -13.45 7.41
C ALA A 7 5.16 -12.32 7.75
N SER A 8 5.42 -11.60 8.83
CA SER A 8 4.55 -10.49 9.25
C SER A 8 4.64 -9.31 8.29
N ILE A 9 5.83 -9.00 7.78
CA ILE A 9 6.03 -7.96 6.77
C ILE A 9 5.27 -8.32 5.50
N GLU A 10 5.42 -9.57 5.06
CA GLU A 10 4.73 -10.05 3.87
C GLU A 10 3.22 -10.00 4.05
N ARG A 11 2.74 -10.36 5.24
CA ARG A 11 1.30 -10.30 5.55
C ARG A 11 0.77 -8.88 5.50
N ALA A 12 1.53 -7.90 6.02
CA ALA A 12 1.09 -6.51 5.97
C ALA A 12 0.89 -6.05 4.53
N ALA A 13 1.84 -6.36 3.65
CA ALA A 13 1.73 -6.00 2.24
C ALA A 13 0.60 -6.75 1.55
N THR A 14 0.42 -8.03 1.85
CA THR A 14 -0.65 -8.85 1.29
C THR A 14 -2.02 -8.34 1.75
N ASP A 15 -2.15 -8.03 3.04
CA ASP A 15 -3.40 -7.49 3.58
C ASP A 15 -3.78 -6.18 2.88
N TYR A 16 -2.81 -5.35 2.61
CA TYR A 16 -3.02 -4.08 1.94
C TYR A 16 -3.67 -4.27 0.56
N ILE A 17 -3.05 -5.09 -0.28
CA ILE A 17 -3.57 -5.27 -1.64
C ILE A 17 -4.88 -6.08 -1.64
N GLU A 18 -4.99 -7.11 -0.82
CA GLU A 18 -6.21 -7.90 -0.78
C GLU A 18 -7.38 -7.12 -0.21
N ALA A 19 -7.16 -6.31 0.81
CA ALA A 19 -8.20 -5.46 1.36
C ALA A 19 -8.75 -4.51 0.30
N TRP A 20 -7.83 -3.94 -0.50
CA TRP A 20 -8.23 -3.05 -1.60
C TRP A 20 -9.09 -3.76 -2.62
N LEU A 21 -8.64 -4.93 -3.05
CA LEU A 21 -9.33 -5.68 -4.11
C LEU A 21 -10.66 -6.28 -3.65
N THR A 22 -10.83 -6.51 -2.35
CA THR A 22 -12.05 -7.12 -1.81
C THR A 22 -12.97 -6.15 -1.10
N GLY A 23 -12.55 -4.89 -0.94
CA GLY A 23 -13.36 -3.89 -0.24
C GLY A 23 -13.40 -4.09 1.27
N ASP A 24 -12.39 -4.75 1.83
CA ASP A 24 -12.34 -5.08 3.26
C ASP A 24 -11.74 -3.91 4.04
N ALA A 25 -12.59 -2.98 4.46
CA ALA A 25 -12.16 -1.76 5.13
C ALA A 25 -11.48 -2.03 6.48
N ASP A 26 -11.93 -3.02 7.22
CA ASP A 26 -11.33 -3.34 8.52
C ASP A 26 -9.92 -3.89 8.35
N ARG A 27 -9.71 -4.74 7.36
CA ARG A 27 -8.39 -5.28 7.04
C ARG A 27 -7.45 -4.19 6.59
N MET A 28 -7.94 -3.24 5.79
CA MET A 28 -7.15 -2.08 5.36
C MET A 28 -6.76 -1.24 6.57
N ALA A 29 -7.71 -0.94 7.45
CA ALA A 29 -7.44 -0.12 8.63
C ALA A 29 -6.39 -0.75 9.53
N ASP A 30 -6.38 -2.07 9.62
CA ASP A 30 -5.51 -2.80 10.53
C ASP A 30 -4.07 -2.88 10.03
N CYS A 31 -3.84 -3.01 8.72
CA CYS A 31 -2.49 -3.14 8.18
C CYS A 31 -1.78 -1.81 8.02
N LEU A 32 -2.49 -0.70 8.08
CA LEU A 32 -1.93 0.65 7.94
C LEU A 32 -1.75 1.29 9.31
N HIS A 33 -0.61 1.96 9.50
CA HIS A 33 -0.42 2.77 10.69
C HIS A 33 -1.36 3.98 10.66
N PRO A 34 -1.90 4.41 11.81
CA PRO A 34 -2.82 5.58 11.82
C PRO A 34 -2.24 6.85 11.21
N ASP A 35 -0.91 7.01 11.24
CA ASP A 35 -0.25 8.17 10.64
C ASP A 35 0.26 7.90 9.24
N LEU A 36 -0.27 6.90 8.57
CA LEU A 36 0.10 6.58 7.19
C LEU A 36 0.01 7.81 6.29
N THR A 37 0.96 7.92 5.37
CA THR A 37 0.84 8.80 4.22
C THR A 37 0.99 7.97 2.95
N LYS A 38 0.00 8.05 2.08
CA LYS A 38 0.06 7.42 0.76
C LYS A 38 0.08 8.52 -0.29
N ARG A 39 1.05 8.47 -1.20
CA ARG A 39 1.25 9.52 -2.20
C ARG A 39 1.37 8.94 -3.59
N SER A 40 0.95 9.73 -4.55
CA SER A 40 1.20 9.47 -5.96
C SER A 40 1.63 10.78 -6.62
N ILE A 41 2.36 10.64 -7.73
CA ILE A 41 2.72 11.80 -8.54
C ILE A 41 1.71 11.89 -9.68
N GLU A 42 1.10 13.05 -9.80
CA GLU A 42 0.13 13.31 -10.86
C GLU A 42 0.57 14.51 -11.66
N ASN A 43 0.14 14.57 -12.90
CA ASN A 43 0.41 15.72 -13.76
C ASN A 43 -0.85 16.54 -13.91
N ASP A 44 -0.72 17.85 -13.68
CA ASP A 44 -1.83 18.78 -13.88
C ASP A 44 -2.27 18.71 -15.35
N ALA A 45 -3.57 18.58 -15.57
CA ALA A 45 -4.14 18.38 -16.90
C ALA A 45 -3.94 19.60 -17.81
N ILE A 46 -3.81 20.79 -17.23
CA ILE A 46 -3.67 22.02 -17.99
C ILE A 46 -2.21 22.42 -18.15
N SER A 47 -1.46 22.50 -17.06
CA SER A 47 -0.09 22.98 -17.07
C SER A 47 0.93 21.89 -17.40
N GLY A 48 0.55 20.62 -17.22
CA GLY A 48 1.46 19.49 -17.34
C GLY A 48 2.45 19.38 -16.20
N ARG A 49 2.36 20.23 -15.19
CA ARG A 49 3.29 20.21 -14.06
C ARG A 49 3.00 19.03 -13.14
N PRO A 50 4.06 18.39 -12.64
CA PRO A 50 3.84 17.33 -11.65
C PRO A 50 3.40 17.89 -10.32
N SER A 51 2.55 17.17 -9.64
CA SER A 51 2.08 17.47 -8.30
C SER A 51 1.98 16.18 -7.51
N VAL A 52 1.83 16.30 -6.19
CA VAL A 52 1.71 15.14 -5.32
C VAL A 52 0.28 15.09 -4.79
N ASP A 53 -0.39 13.97 -5.00
CA ASP A 53 -1.64 13.67 -4.32
C ASP A 53 -1.34 12.85 -3.07
N ALA A 54 -2.00 13.13 -1.98
CA ALA A 54 -1.76 12.45 -0.71
C ALA A 54 -3.06 11.96 -0.11
N MET A 55 -3.00 10.77 0.49
CA MET A 55 -4.13 10.16 1.18
C MET A 55 -3.69 9.78 2.58
N THR A 56 -4.60 9.95 3.54
CA THR A 56 -4.41 9.56 4.93
C THR A 56 -4.90 8.12 5.15
N HIS A 57 -4.66 7.62 6.36
CA HIS A 57 -5.22 6.34 6.80
C HIS A 57 -6.75 6.34 6.59
N ARG A 58 -7.41 7.39 7.04
CA ARG A 58 -8.86 7.50 6.92
C ARG A 58 -9.32 7.50 5.47
N ASP A 59 -8.63 8.23 4.61
CA ASP A 59 -8.95 8.28 3.18
C ASP A 59 -8.88 6.89 2.56
N MET A 60 -7.86 6.12 2.92
CA MET A 60 -7.68 4.77 2.41
C MET A 60 -8.77 3.83 2.89
N VAL A 61 -9.13 3.92 4.16
CA VAL A 61 -10.18 3.07 4.72
C VAL A 61 -11.52 3.36 4.04
N GLU A 62 -11.83 4.65 3.86
CA GLU A 62 -13.07 5.05 3.22
C GLU A 62 -13.12 4.66 1.74
N ALA A 63 -12.02 4.83 1.02
CA ALA A 63 -11.94 4.42 -0.38
C ALA A 63 -12.10 2.90 -0.53
N THR A 64 -11.50 2.14 0.38
CA THR A 64 -11.63 0.69 0.39
C THR A 64 -13.09 0.28 0.66
N ARG A 65 -13.71 0.92 1.66
CA ARG A 65 -15.11 0.65 1.99
C ARG A 65 -16.04 0.97 0.83
N ALA A 66 -15.72 2.02 0.08
CA ALA A 66 -16.50 2.40 -1.10
C ALA A 66 -16.32 1.42 -2.26
N GLY A 67 -15.40 0.47 -2.16
CA GLY A 67 -15.21 -0.57 -3.16
C GLY A 67 -14.46 -0.15 -4.39
N ARG A 68 -13.63 0.90 -4.30
CA ARG A 68 -12.93 1.43 -5.47
C ARG A 68 -12.04 0.42 -6.16
N GLY A 69 -11.48 -0.54 -5.43
CA GLY A 69 -10.62 -1.56 -6.01
C GLY A 69 -11.32 -2.83 -6.42
N MET A 70 -12.62 -2.95 -6.16
CA MET A 70 -13.30 -4.24 -6.34
C MET A 70 -13.51 -4.64 -7.79
N GLN A 71 -13.48 -3.68 -8.73
CA GLN A 71 -13.61 -3.99 -10.15
C GLN A 71 -12.30 -4.44 -10.79
N LEU A 72 -11.19 -4.32 -10.08
CA LEU A 72 -9.88 -4.62 -10.64
C LEU A 72 -9.63 -6.12 -10.69
N PRO A 73 -8.81 -6.58 -11.64
CA PRO A 73 -8.35 -7.97 -11.63
C PRO A 73 -7.66 -8.32 -10.32
N ARG A 74 -7.79 -9.57 -9.87
CA ARG A 74 -7.39 -9.99 -8.53
C ARG A 74 -5.92 -10.38 -8.40
N GLY A 75 -5.20 -10.50 -9.51
CA GLY A 75 -3.80 -10.94 -9.45
C GLY A 75 -2.88 -9.87 -8.91
N TYR A 76 -1.89 -10.31 -8.14
CA TYR A 76 -0.85 -9.41 -7.61
C TYR A 76 0.38 -10.19 -7.22
N GLU A 77 1.50 -9.50 -7.07
CA GLU A 77 2.75 -10.07 -6.59
C GLU A 77 3.34 -9.15 -5.53
N VAL A 78 3.75 -9.73 -4.41
CA VAL A 78 4.41 -9.00 -3.31
C VAL A 78 5.86 -9.40 -3.27
N THR A 79 6.76 -8.41 -3.22
CA THR A 79 8.20 -8.63 -3.10
C THR A 79 8.72 -7.82 -1.92
N ILE A 80 9.35 -8.48 -0.96
CA ILE A 80 10.08 -7.77 0.09
C ILE A 80 11.44 -7.43 -0.49
N GLU A 81 11.77 -6.12 -0.56
CA GLU A 81 12.96 -5.68 -1.25
C GLU A 81 14.16 -5.55 -0.32
N ASP A 82 13.92 -5.08 0.92
CA ASP A 82 14.99 -4.91 1.88
C ASP A 82 14.43 -4.83 3.29
N THR A 83 15.23 -5.22 4.26
CA THR A 83 14.85 -5.17 5.68
C THR A 83 16.04 -4.71 6.51
N PHE A 84 15.75 -3.95 7.55
CA PHE A 84 16.76 -3.53 8.50
C PHE A 84 16.09 -3.32 9.86
N ARG A 85 16.47 -4.12 10.85
CA ARG A 85 15.95 -4.02 12.22
C ARG A 85 14.42 -3.94 12.25
N ASN A 86 13.89 -2.75 12.46
CA ASN A 86 12.45 -2.53 12.62
C ASN A 86 11.80 -1.88 11.42
N ILE A 87 12.47 -1.90 10.26
CA ILE A 87 11.93 -1.30 9.04
C ILE A 87 12.14 -2.23 7.84
N ALA A 88 11.26 -2.07 6.87
CA ALA A 88 11.32 -2.86 5.65
C ALA A 88 10.74 -2.08 4.48
N THR A 89 11.21 -2.42 3.27
CA THR A 89 10.61 -1.94 2.04
C THR A 89 10.05 -3.13 1.28
N ALA A 90 8.90 -2.93 0.65
CA ALA A 90 8.25 -3.94 -0.15
C ALA A 90 7.64 -3.31 -1.39
N ARG A 91 7.42 -4.12 -2.40
CA ARG A 91 6.79 -3.72 -3.65
C ARG A 91 5.58 -4.60 -3.90
N VAL A 92 4.48 -3.99 -4.29
CA VAL A 92 3.27 -4.71 -4.70
C VAL A 92 2.99 -4.37 -6.15
N ASP A 93 3.01 -5.39 -7.00
CA ASP A 93 2.62 -5.27 -8.41
C ASP A 93 1.22 -5.82 -8.55
N SER A 94 0.29 -5.00 -9.01
CA SER A 94 -1.07 -5.43 -9.29
C SER A 94 -1.42 -5.07 -10.73
N ALA A 95 -2.62 -5.38 -11.18
CA ALA A 95 -3.00 -5.17 -12.57
C ALA A 95 -2.89 -3.70 -12.99
N ARG A 96 -3.16 -2.78 -12.07
CA ARG A 96 -3.25 -1.35 -12.38
C ARG A 96 -2.20 -0.51 -11.71
N TYR A 97 -1.48 -1.02 -10.70
CA TYR A 97 -0.60 -0.19 -9.87
C TYR A 97 0.71 -0.88 -9.57
N VAL A 98 1.74 -0.06 -9.36
CA VAL A 98 2.95 -0.47 -8.65
C VAL A 98 3.01 0.38 -7.39
N ASP A 99 3.03 -0.28 -6.24
CA ASP A 99 3.08 0.37 -4.94
C ASP A 99 4.38 0.03 -4.25
N TYR A 100 5.11 1.07 -3.81
CA TYR A 100 6.27 0.90 -2.96
C TYR A 100 5.84 1.17 -1.52
N LEU A 101 6.10 0.22 -0.64
CA LEU A 101 5.65 0.28 0.75
C LEU A 101 6.83 0.43 1.69
N HIS A 102 6.69 1.30 2.67
CA HIS A 102 7.56 1.33 3.84
C HIS A 102 6.78 0.74 5.01
N ILE A 103 7.36 -0.28 5.63
CA ILE A 103 6.68 -1.04 6.68
C ILE A 103 7.59 -1.00 7.91
N ALA A 104 7.01 -0.76 9.08
CA ALA A 104 7.77 -0.65 10.31
C ALA A 104 7.12 -1.45 11.43
N ARG A 105 7.95 -1.86 12.39
CA ARG A 105 7.47 -2.60 13.55
C ARG A 105 7.20 -1.64 14.70
N PHE A 106 5.99 -1.72 15.22
CA PHE A 106 5.53 -0.98 16.39
C PHE A 106 5.22 -2.00 17.47
N GLU A 107 6.05 -2.05 18.47
CA GLU A 107 6.02 -3.10 19.50
C GLU A 107 6.24 -4.46 18.82
N ASP A 108 5.22 -5.29 18.70
CA ASP A 108 5.33 -6.60 18.04
C ASP A 108 4.52 -6.68 16.74
N ARG A 109 4.08 -5.53 16.19
CA ARG A 109 3.27 -5.49 14.99
C ARG A 109 3.94 -4.71 13.88
N TRP A 110 3.92 -5.29 12.68
CA TRP A 110 4.39 -4.62 11.47
C TRP A 110 3.23 -3.96 10.76
N ARG A 111 3.36 -2.66 10.49
CA ARG A 111 2.32 -1.87 9.81
C ARG A 111 2.95 -0.99 8.76
N ILE A 112 2.17 -0.70 7.72
CA ILE A 112 2.61 0.15 6.62
C ILE A 112 2.52 1.61 7.07
N VAL A 113 3.63 2.34 6.95
CA VAL A 113 3.70 3.75 7.36
C VAL A 113 3.70 4.70 6.18
N SER A 114 4.05 4.23 4.98
CA SER A 114 4.13 5.09 3.81
C SER A 114 3.96 4.25 2.56
N VAL A 115 3.29 4.83 1.56
CA VAL A 115 3.13 4.22 0.25
C VAL A 115 3.40 5.29 -0.80
N LEU A 116 4.20 4.95 -1.79
CA LEU A 116 4.36 5.76 -3.00
C LEU A 116 3.99 4.87 -4.17
N TRP A 117 3.06 5.31 -5.00
CA TRP A 117 2.54 4.46 -6.06
C TRP A 117 2.37 5.22 -7.37
N GLU A 118 2.36 4.45 -8.43
CA GLU A 118 2.06 4.95 -9.76
C GLU A 118 1.19 3.94 -10.49
N PRO A 119 0.30 4.41 -11.38
CA PRO A 119 -0.46 3.47 -12.21
C PRO A 119 0.47 2.80 -13.22
N GLN A 120 0.19 1.55 -13.51
CA GLN A 120 0.87 0.87 -14.61
C GLN A 120 0.29 1.40 -15.92
N GLU A 121 1.16 1.80 -16.82
CA GLU A 121 0.70 2.32 -18.09
C GLU A 121 0.08 1.24 -18.95
N ARG A 122 -0.91 1.64 -19.73
CA ARG A 122 -1.61 0.78 -20.65
C ARG A 122 -1.54 1.35 -22.05
N GLU A 123 -1.21 0.49 -22.96
CA GLU A 123 -1.26 0.82 -24.38
C GLU A 123 -2.67 0.72 -24.90
#